data_0f69cf2bc5cf65412fcee7e99ef9aa20
#
_entry.id   0f69cf2bc5cf65412fcee7e99ef9aa20
#
_cell.length_a   1.000
_cell.length_b   1.000
_cell.length_c   1.000
_cell.angle_alpha   90.00
_cell.angle_beta   90.00
_cell.angle_gamma   90.00
#
_symmetry.space_group_name_H-M   'P 1'
#
loop_
_entity.id
_entity.type
_entity.pdbx_description
1 polymer ?
#
loop_
_entity_poly.entity_id
_entity_poly.type
_entity_poly.pdbx_seq_one_letter_code
_entity_poly.pdbx_strand_id
1 'polypeptide(L)'
;NDDKSKFEIIAGERRWLAAQKAGLHTVPVVITEADDLKSLEFAIVENVQRHDLNPLEEAQGYKRLIDEFNYDQEKVSKFIGKSRSHITNSLRLLTLPLEVIKLIETQKLTAGHAKILVGLENSSFVANKIVEKKLSVRQAESFVKIFKNKRQKPNNVKDANIKDLEISVSNKIGLNV
;
A
#
# COMPACT_ATOMS: atom_id res chain seq x y z
N ASN A 1 12.85 -0.35 36.18
CA ASN A 1 12.83 0.60 37.31
C ASN A 1 11.89 0.07 38.36
N ASP A 2 12.50 -0.42 39.48
CA ASP A 2 11.78 -1.10 40.58
C ASP A 2 11.03 -0.14 41.52
N ASP A 3 10.71 1.05 41.12
CA ASP A 3 9.93 1.98 41.93
C ASP A 3 8.43 1.74 41.64
N LYS A 4 7.80 0.85 42.43
CA LYS A 4 6.39 0.45 42.34
C LYS A 4 5.38 1.61 42.47
N SER A 5 5.86 2.83 42.67
CA SER A 5 5.05 4.06 42.77
C SER A 5 4.93 4.83 41.46
N LYS A 6 5.64 4.46 40.41
CA LYS A 6 5.65 5.16 39.12
C LYS A 6 5.06 4.30 38.02
N PHE A 7 4.21 4.92 37.23
CA PHE A 7 3.59 4.31 36.04
C PHE A 7 4.08 5.03 34.80
N GLU A 8 4.32 4.29 33.74
CA GLU A 8 4.62 4.81 32.43
C GLU A 8 3.36 4.81 31.56
N ILE A 9 3.16 5.90 30.79
CA ILE A 9 2.00 6.00 29.88
C ILE A 9 2.37 5.31 28.57
N ILE A 10 1.77 4.15 28.32
CA ILE A 10 1.93 3.40 27.08
C ILE A 10 1.07 4.01 25.97
N ALA A 11 -0.17 4.42 26.31
CA ALA A 11 -1.14 4.97 25.36
C ALA A 11 -2.06 6.00 26.04
N GLY A 12 -2.57 6.96 25.23
CA GLY A 12 -3.50 7.96 25.72
C GLY A 12 -2.88 9.23 26.31
N GLU A 13 -1.62 9.56 26.01
CA GLU A 13 -0.92 10.77 26.47
C GLU A 13 -1.73 12.04 26.24
N ARG A 14 -2.34 12.21 25.05
CA ARG A 14 -3.18 13.38 24.73
C ARG A 14 -4.38 13.52 25.64
N ARG A 15 -5.02 12.40 26.05
CA ARG A 15 -6.14 12.40 27.00
C ARG A 15 -5.67 12.78 28.39
N TRP A 16 -4.52 12.28 28.81
CA TRP A 16 -3.93 12.66 30.08
C TRP A 16 -3.57 14.14 30.14
N LEU A 17 -2.93 14.69 29.08
CA LEU A 17 -2.62 16.12 28.97
C LEU A 17 -3.89 16.97 28.96
N ALA A 18 -4.96 16.53 28.28
CA ALA A 18 -6.25 17.22 28.27
C ALA A 18 -6.89 17.25 29.65
N ALA A 19 -6.83 16.13 30.39
CA ALA A 19 -7.32 16.05 31.77
C ALA A 19 -6.56 17.01 32.70
N GLN A 20 -5.23 17.07 32.57
CA GLN A 20 -4.42 18.06 33.31
C GLN A 20 -4.86 19.50 33.03
N LYS A 21 -5.02 19.86 31.74
CA LYS A 21 -5.48 21.19 31.34
C LYS A 21 -6.88 21.52 31.83
N ALA A 22 -7.74 20.50 31.96
CA ALA A 22 -9.09 20.63 32.50
C ALA A 22 -9.13 20.66 34.05
N GLY A 23 -7.98 20.57 34.73
CA GLY A 23 -7.90 20.59 36.19
C GLY A 23 -8.44 19.31 36.86
N LEU A 24 -8.53 18.19 36.14
CA LEU A 24 -8.98 16.93 36.73
C LEU A 24 -7.85 16.32 37.55
N HIS A 25 -8.14 16.03 38.83
CA HIS A 25 -7.19 15.41 39.76
C HIS A 25 -7.07 13.89 39.61
N THR A 26 -8.08 13.25 39.03
CA THR A 26 -8.12 11.81 38.83
C THR A 26 -8.61 11.47 37.43
N VAL A 27 -8.00 10.45 36.83
CA VAL A 27 -8.41 9.92 35.52
C VAL A 27 -8.50 8.40 35.60
N PRO A 28 -9.51 7.78 34.97
CA PRO A 28 -9.58 6.32 34.90
C PRO A 28 -8.47 5.80 33.99
N VAL A 29 -7.71 4.81 34.47
CA VAL A 29 -6.61 4.17 33.74
C VAL A 29 -6.73 2.66 33.81
N VAL A 30 -6.19 1.97 32.82
CA VAL A 30 -6.01 0.52 32.84
C VAL A 30 -4.52 0.27 33.10
N ILE A 31 -4.21 -0.37 34.21
CA ILE A 31 -2.83 -0.73 34.55
C ILE A 31 -2.57 -2.14 34.01
N THR A 32 -1.49 -2.30 33.25
CA THR A 32 -1.04 -3.59 32.74
C THR A 32 0.45 -3.76 33.08
N GLU A 33 0.83 -4.98 33.40
CA GLU A 33 2.25 -5.34 33.47
C GLU A 33 2.75 -5.59 32.05
N ALA A 34 3.63 -4.75 31.56
CA ALA A 34 4.23 -4.85 30.25
C ALA A 34 5.72 -4.60 30.35
N ASP A 35 6.50 -5.41 29.65
CA ASP A 35 7.89 -5.12 29.37
C ASP A 35 7.99 -4.04 28.27
N ASP A 36 9.19 -3.50 28.05
CA ASP A 36 9.43 -2.46 27.06
C ASP A 36 8.94 -2.88 25.66
N LEU A 37 9.05 -4.17 25.34
CA LEU A 37 8.67 -4.74 24.06
C LEU A 37 7.15 -4.77 23.88
N LYS A 38 6.41 -5.20 24.91
CA LYS A 38 4.93 -5.14 24.92
C LYS A 38 4.41 -3.71 24.94
N SER A 39 5.08 -2.81 25.64
CA SER A 39 4.73 -1.40 25.67
C SER A 39 4.83 -0.79 24.27
N LEU A 40 5.91 -1.07 23.54
CA LEU A 40 6.10 -0.65 22.16
C LEU A 40 5.05 -1.28 21.23
N GLU A 41 4.75 -2.56 21.40
CA GLU A 41 3.69 -3.27 20.66
C GLU A 41 2.34 -2.56 20.79
N PHE A 42 1.91 -2.28 22.04
CA PHE A 42 0.65 -1.59 22.31
C PHE A 42 0.63 -0.18 21.72
N ALA A 43 1.74 0.56 21.77
CA ALA A 43 1.84 1.89 21.20
C ALA A 43 1.69 1.87 19.67
N ILE A 44 2.30 0.90 18.99
CA ILE A 44 2.16 0.74 17.53
C ILE A 44 0.71 0.38 17.17
N VAL A 45 0.10 -0.54 17.90
CA VAL A 45 -1.29 -0.97 17.65
C VAL A 45 -2.28 0.16 17.87
N GLU A 46 -2.16 0.90 18.97
CA GLU A 46 -3.01 2.06 19.22
C GLU A 46 -2.91 3.07 18.08
N ASN A 47 -1.68 3.35 17.62
CA ASN A 47 -1.45 4.25 16.51
C ASN A 47 -2.06 3.71 15.21
N VAL A 48 -1.91 2.42 14.90
CA VAL A 48 -2.46 1.80 13.68
C VAL A 48 -3.98 1.69 13.70
N GLN A 49 -4.61 1.65 14.88
CA GLN A 49 -6.08 1.62 15.01
C GLN A 49 -6.75 3.00 14.92
N ARG A 50 -5.99 4.07 14.71
CA ARG A 50 -6.56 5.41 14.50
C ARG A 50 -7.33 5.47 13.18
N HIS A 51 -8.46 6.20 13.20
CA HIS A 51 -9.35 6.29 12.04
C HIS A 51 -8.86 7.22 10.92
N ASP A 52 -7.89 8.07 11.21
CA ASP A 52 -7.42 9.15 10.34
C ASP A 52 -6.04 8.88 9.70
N LEU A 53 -5.59 7.61 9.72
CA LEU A 53 -4.30 7.23 9.14
C LEU A 53 -4.30 7.30 7.61
N ASN A 54 -3.19 7.79 7.07
CA ASN A 54 -2.87 7.62 5.67
C ASN A 54 -2.61 6.12 5.38
N PRO A 55 -3.03 5.58 4.23
CA PRO A 55 -2.76 4.19 3.84
C PRO A 55 -1.28 3.77 3.89
N LEU A 56 -0.36 4.71 3.76
CA LEU A 56 1.08 4.45 3.87
C LEU A 56 1.53 4.35 5.34
N GLU A 57 1.00 5.19 6.23
CA GLU A 57 1.24 5.11 7.67
C GLU A 57 0.72 3.80 8.24
N GLU A 58 -0.47 3.39 7.82
CA GLU A 58 -1.07 2.09 8.16
C GLU A 58 -0.13 0.94 7.71
N ALA A 59 0.36 0.99 6.47
CA ALA A 59 1.29 -0.01 5.93
C ALA A 59 2.63 -0.04 6.67
N GLN A 60 3.16 1.12 7.05
CA GLN A 60 4.39 1.23 7.85
C GLN A 60 4.20 0.65 9.25
N GLY A 61 3.06 0.88 9.90
CA GLY A 61 2.72 0.27 11.17
C GLY A 61 2.70 -1.26 11.10
N TYR A 62 2.09 -1.82 10.06
CA TYR A 62 2.10 -3.27 9.84
C TYR A 62 3.51 -3.81 9.60
N LYS A 63 4.31 -3.09 8.82
CA LYS A 63 5.70 -3.47 8.58
C LYS A 63 6.51 -3.49 9.87
N ARG A 64 6.35 -2.49 10.73
CA ARG A 64 7.02 -2.44 12.03
C ARG A 64 6.64 -3.62 12.92
N LEU A 65 5.35 -4.02 12.98
CA LEU A 65 4.93 -5.20 13.73
C LEU A 65 5.60 -6.48 13.21
N ILE A 66 5.81 -6.61 11.90
CA ILE A 66 6.49 -7.76 11.31
C ILE A 66 8.00 -7.73 11.63
N ASP A 67 8.65 -6.58 11.40
CA ASP A 67 10.12 -6.47 11.47
C ASP A 67 10.61 -6.44 12.93
N GLU A 68 9.93 -5.74 13.84
CA GLU A 68 10.35 -5.55 15.24
C GLU A 68 9.90 -6.70 16.15
N PHE A 69 8.73 -7.32 15.88
CA PHE A 69 8.16 -8.38 16.74
C PHE A 69 8.15 -9.76 16.08
N ASN A 70 8.71 -9.91 14.87
CA ASN A 70 8.72 -11.17 14.10
C ASN A 70 7.30 -11.76 13.91
N TYR A 71 6.30 -10.89 13.74
CA TYR A 71 4.94 -11.33 13.48
C TYR A 71 4.79 -11.73 12.01
N ASP A 72 4.09 -12.82 11.78
CA ASP A 72 3.61 -13.11 10.43
C ASP A 72 2.37 -12.27 10.09
N GLN A 73 2.01 -12.19 8.80
CA GLN A 73 0.88 -11.40 8.34
C GLN A 73 -0.47 -11.89 8.90
N GLU A 74 -0.56 -13.17 9.27
CA GLU A 74 -1.75 -13.75 9.85
C GLU A 74 -1.92 -13.28 11.30
N LYS A 75 -0.84 -13.29 12.08
CA LYS A 75 -0.83 -12.78 13.46
C LYS A 75 -1.17 -11.28 13.48
N VAL A 76 -0.55 -10.48 12.59
CA VAL A 76 -0.88 -9.05 12.46
C VAL A 76 -2.36 -8.87 12.11
N SER A 77 -2.92 -9.67 11.20
CA SER A 77 -4.32 -9.57 10.80
C SER A 77 -5.29 -9.84 11.96
N LYS A 78 -5.03 -10.89 12.74
CA LYS A 78 -5.82 -11.22 13.94
C LYS A 78 -5.71 -10.14 15.01
N PHE A 79 -4.50 -9.61 15.20
CA PHE A 79 -4.20 -8.63 16.23
C PHE A 79 -4.84 -7.26 15.94
N ILE A 80 -4.81 -6.83 14.70
CA ILE A 80 -5.41 -5.56 14.25
C ILE A 80 -6.92 -5.68 13.96
N GLY A 81 -7.45 -6.91 13.77
CA GLY A 81 -8.85 -7.12 13.41
C GLY A 81 -9.15 -6.86 11.92
N LYS A 82 -8.14 -6.97 11.04
CA LYS A 82 -8.27 -6.82 9.59
C LYS A 82 -8.03 -8.16 8.89
N SER A 83 -8.48 -8.30 7.64
CA SER A 83 -8.20 -9.52 6.87
C SER A 83 -6.72 -9.60 6.49
N ARG A 84 -6.16 -10.82 6.39
CA ARG A 84 -4.79 -11.05 5.91
C ARG A 84 -4.55 -10.43 4.53
N SER A 85 -5.55 -10.50 3.63
CA SER A 85 -5.48 -9.86 2.31
C SER A 85 -5.36 -8.34 2.40
N HIS A 86 -6.01 -7.70 3.39
CA HIS A 86 -5.86 -6.27 3.64
C HIS A 86 -4.41 -5.95 4.04
N ILE A 87 -3.84 -6.66 5.02
CA ILE A 87 -2.45 -6.49 5.46
C ILE A 87 -1.48 -6.66 4.29
N THR A 88 -1.62 -7.76 3.52
CA THR A 88 -0.78 -8.01 2.34
C THR A 88 -0.86 -6.87 1.32
N ASN A 89 -2.05 -6.37 1.02
CA ASN A 89 -2.23 -5.26 0.07
C ASN A 89 -1.65 -3.95 0.59
N SER A 90 -1.79 -3.66 1.88
CA SER A 90 -1.19 -2.46 2.48
C SER A 90 0.35 -2.53 2.43
N LEU A 91 0.95 -3.65 2.82
CA LEU A 91 2.41 -3.85 2.74
C LEU A 91 2.95 -3.69 1.32
N ARG A 92 2.20 -4.13 0.31
CA ARG A 92 2.59 -3.96 -1.11
C ARG A 92 2.64 -2.49 -1.53
N LEU A 93 1.93 -1.58 -0.88
CA LEU A 93 2.02 -0.15 -1.18
C LEU A 93 3.43 0.40 -0.92
N LEU A 94 4.14 -0.15 0.07
CA LEU A 94 5.52 0.25 0.39
C LEU A 94 6.54 -0.16 -0.66
N THR A 95 6.18 -1.04 -1.61
CA THR A 95 7.06 -1.44 -2.72
C THR A 95 6.96 -0.50 -3.93
N LEU A 96 6.08 0.51 -3.87
CA LEU A 96 5.93 1.49 -4.93
C LEU A 96 7.12 2.46 -4.96
N PRO A 97 7.48 3.00 -6.14
CA PRO A 97 8.49 4.05 -6.25
C PRO A 97 8.14 5.29 -5.44
N LEU A 98 9.16 5.99 -4.93
CA LEU A 98 9.01 7.19 -4.09
C LEU A 98 8.12 8.28 -4.72
N GLU A 99 8.17 8.42 -6.06
CA GLU A 99 7.32 9.37 -6.78
C GLU A 99 5.82 9.05 -6.61
N VAL A 100 5.46 7.76 -6.67
CA VAL A 100 4.08 7.30 -6.50
C VAL A 100 3.66 7.45 -5.03
N ILE A 101 4.56 7.14 -4.09
CA ILE A 101 4.35 7.32 -2.66
C ILE A 101 4.00 8.79 -2.36
N LYS A 102 4.77 9.74 -2.89
CA LYS A 102 4.49 11.18 -2.73
C LYS A 102 3.11 11.60 -3.28
N LEU A 103 2.65 10.97 -4.36
CA LEU A 103 1.32 11.25 -4.91
C LEU A 103 0.20 10.72 -4.00
N ILE A 104 0.45 9.64 -3.26
CA ILE A 104 -0.48 9.10 -2.25
C ILE A 104 -0.49 10.00 -1.00
N GLU A 105 0.67 10.39 -0.50
CA GLU A 105 0.82 11.29 0.66
C GLU A 105 0.14 12.64 0.42
N THR A 106 0.29 13.19 -0.80
CA THR A 106 -0.37 14.45 -1.19
C THR A 106 -1.84 14.27 -1.60
N GLN A 107 -2.42 13.07 -1.37
CA GLN A 107 -3.82 12.72 -1.69
C GLN A 107 -4.21 12.91 -3.18
N LYS A 108 -3.24 13.03 -4.08
CA LYS A 108 -3.47 13.05 -5.54
C LYS A 108 -3.84 11.67 -6.07
N LEU A 109 -3.44 10.62 -5.37
CA LEU A 109 -3.81 9.23 -5.64
C LEU A 109 -4.43 8.60 -4.39
N THR A 110 -5.50 7.85 -4.56
CA THR A 110 -6.12 7.08 -3.48
C THR A 110 -5.44 5.71 -3.32
N ALA A 111 -5.67 5.04 -2.19
CA ALA A 111 -5.23 3.65 -1.98
C ALA A 111 -5.72 2.69 -3.08
N GLY A 112 -6.91 2.94 -3.65
CA GLY A 112 -7.45 2.16 -4.77
C GLY A 112 -6.58 2.29 -6.02
N HIS A 113 -6.15 3.50 -6.38
CA HIS A 113 -5.23 3.73 -7.49
C HIS A 113 -3.86 3.09 -7.22
N ALA A 114 -3.35 3.21 -5.99
CA ALA A 114 -2.08 2.64 -5.60
C ALA A 114 -2.04 1.10 -5.75
N LYS A 115 -3.13 0.40 -5.37
CA LYS A 115 -3.25 -1.06 -5.53
C LYS A 115 -3.07 -1.51 -6.98
N ILE A 116 -3.59 -0.73 -7.95
CA ILE A 116 -3.49 -1.04 -9.38
C ILE A 116 -2.06 -0.88 -9.89
N LEU A 117 -1.29 0.05 -9.28
CA LEU A 117 0.07 0.39 -9.67
C LEU A 117 1.11 -0.61 -9.14
N VAL A 118 0.79 -1.35 -8.08
CA VAL A 118 1.69 -2.34 -7.48
C VAL A 118 2.04 -3.43 -8.49
N GLY A 119 3.35 -3.66 -8.68
CA GLY A 119 3.87 -4.67 -9.61
C GLY A 119 3.87 -4.23 -11.07
N LEU A 120 3.67 -2.94 -11.37
CA LEU A 120 3.87 -2.39 -12.70
C LEU A 120 5.29 -1.82 -12.84
N GLU A 121 6.01 -2.24 -13.88
CA GLU A 121 7.36 -1.72 -14.18
C GLU A 121 7.38 -0.19 -14.38
N ASN A 122 6.34 0.37 -15.00
CA ASN A 122 6.22 1.81 -15.27
C ASN A 122 5.15 2.45 -14.37
N SER A 123 5.10 2.08 -13.10
CA SER A 123 4.11 2.59 -12.15
C SER A 123 4.12 4.12 -12.02
N SER A 124 5.29 4.76 -12.03
CA SER A 124 5.41 6.24 -11.99
C SER A 124 4.78 6.91 -13.21
N PHE A 125 5.02 6.38 -14.42
CA PHE A 125 4.42 6.93 -15.64
C PHE A 125 2.89 6.80 -15.61
N VAL A 126 2.39 5.61 -15.24
CA VAL A 126 0.95 5.35 -15.15
C VAL A 126 0.31 6.21 -14.07
N ALA A 127 0.97 6.37 -12.92
CA ALA A 127 0.52 7.23 -11.82
C ALA A 127 0.32 8.68 -12.28
N ASN A 128 1.31 9.25 -12.98
CA ASN A 128 1.24 10.60 -13.52
C ASN A 128 0.10 10.76 -14.53
N LYS A 129 -0.14 9.76 -15.38
CA LYS A 129 -1.27 9.76 -16.32
C LYS A 129 -2.63 9.68 -15.64
N ILE A 130 -2.74 8.92 -14.53
CA ILE A 130 -3.97 8.86 -13.72
C ILE A 130 -4.27 10.23 -13.11
N VAL A 131 -3.26 10.90 -12.57
CA VAL A 131 -3.41 12.23 -11.97
C VAL A 131 -3.74 13.29 -13.02
N GLU A 132 -3.00 13.32 -14.15
CA GLU A 132 -3.20 14.26 -15.25
C GLU A 132 -4.61 14.19 -15.82
N LYS A 133 -5.12 12.98 -16.05
CA LYS A 133 -6.45 12.74 -16.62
C LYS A 133 -7.56 12.65 -15.57
N LYS A 134 -7.26 12.80 -14.29
CA LYS A 134 -8.22 12.67 -13.16
C LYS A 134 -9.07 11.39 -13.27
N LEU A 135 -8.43 10.27 -13.59
CA LEU A 135 -9.13 9.01 -13.79
C LEU A 135 -9.68 8.49 -12.46
N SER A 136 -10.88 7.91 -12.49
CA SER A 136 -11.40 7.11 -11.37
C SER A 136 -10.66 5.77 -11.28
N VAL A 137 -10.76 5.08 -10.14
CA VAL A 137 -10.12 3.76 -9.93
C VAL A 137 -10.49 2.78 -11.05
N ARG A 138 -11.77 2.69 -11.44
CA ARG A 138 -12.24 1.82 -12.53
C ARG A 138 -11.66 2.18 -13.90
N GLN A 139 -11.56 3.48 -14.19
CA GLN A 139 -10.94 3.96 -15.42
C GLN A 139 -9.44 3.68 -15.45
N ALA A 140 -8.77 3.84 -14.31
CA ALA A 140 -7.36 3.51 -14.14
C ALA A 140 -7.09 2.02 -14.35
N GLU A 141 -7.94 1.13 -13.82
CA GLU A 141 -7.87 -0.33 -14.07
C GLU A 141 -7.97 -0.65 -15.57
N SER A 142 -8.96 -0.07 -16.25
CA SER A 142 -9.14 -0.25 -17.69
C SER A 142 -7.95 0.27 -18.48
N PHE A 143 -7.43 1.44 -18.10
CA PHE A 143 -6.24 2.03 -18.73
C PHE A 143 -5.01 1.12 -18.57
N VAL A 144 -4.75 0.62 -17.36
CA VAL A 144 -3.63 -0.31 -17.10
C VAL A 144 -3.79 -1.62 -17.86
N LYS A 145 -5.01 -2.15 -17.96
CA LYS A 145 -5.29 -3.37 -18.73
C LYS A 145 -4.96 -3.20 -20.21
N ILE A 146 -5.38 -2.09 -20.82
CA ILE A 146 -5.05 -1.75 -22.21
C ILE A 146 -3.54 -1.56 -22.38
N PHE A 147 -2.90 -0.89 -21.42
CA PHE A 147 -1.47 -0.62 -21.44
C PHE A 147 -0.62 -1.90 -21.36
N LYS A 148 -1.03 -2.88 -20.51
CA LYS A 148 -0.41 -4.21 -20.44
C LYS A 148 -0.61 -5.00 -21.74
N ASN A 149 -1.81 -5.00 -22.29
CA ASN A 149 -2.12 -5.75 -23.52
C ASN A 149 -1.39 -5.22 -24.76
N LYS A 150 -1.17 -3.89 -24.85
CA LYS A 150 -0.36 -3.30 -25.95
C LYS A 150 1.10 -3.73 -25.90
N ARG A 151 1.66 -4.01 -24.72
CA ARG A 151 3.03 -4.52 -24.56
C ARG A 151 3.17 -6.00 -24.83
N GLN A 152 2.09 -6.77 -24.64
CA GLN A 152 2.08 -8.22 -24.88
C GLN A 152 1.72 -8.60 -26.33
N LYS A 153 1.40 -7.63 -27.21
CA LYS A 153 1.38 -7.96 -28.62
C LYS A 153 2.83 -8.24 -29.03
N PRO A 154 3.19 -9.52 -29.30
CA PRO A 154 4.47 -9.79 -29.90
C PRO A 154 4.52 -8.92 -31.16
N ASN A 155 5.66 -8.28 -31.43
CA ASN A 155 6.00 -7.91 -32.80
C ASN A 155 5.86 -9.23 -33.57
N ASN A 156 4.75 -9.40 -34.26
CA ASN A 156 4.68 -10.40 -35.30
C ASN A 156 5.70 -9.97 -36.37
N VAL A 157 6.96 -10.27 -36.09
CA VAL A 157 7.94 -10.41 -37.15
C VAL A 157 7.36 -11.56 -37.96
N LYS A 158 6.68 -11.24 -39.06
CA LYS A 158 6.18 -12.23 -40.01
C LYS A 158 7.36 -13.18 -40.28
N ASP A 159 7.16 -14.46 -40.00
CA ASP A 159 8.19 -15.48 -40.22
C ASP A 159 8.72 -15.29 -41.67
N ALA A 160 10.04 -15.45 -41.85
CA ALA A 160 10.65 -15.30 -43.16
C ALA A 160 9.92 -16.13 -44.21
N ASN A 161 9.47 -17.32 -43.83
CA ASN A 161 8.66 -18.22 -44.69
C ASN A 161 7.31 -17.60 -45.09
N ILE A 162 6.66 -16.83 -44.23
CA ILE A 162 5.39 -16.17 -44.54
C ILE A 162 5.62 -15.01 -45.53
N LYS A 163 6.70 -14.25 -45.36
CA LYS A 163 7.07 -13.19 -46.34
C LYS A 163 7.38 -13.76 -47.73
N ASP A 164 8.12 -14.85 -47.77
CA ASP A 164 8.44 -15.51 -49.06
C ASP A 164 7.18 -16.10 -49.70
N LEU A 165 6.24 -16.59 -48.93
CA LEU A 165 4.96 -17.07 -49.43
C LEU A 165 4.07 -15.91 -49.93
N GLU A 166 4.01 -14.79 -49.23
CA GLU A 166 3.32 -13.57 -49.64
C GLU A 166 3.88 -13.05 -50.97
N ILE A 167 5.22 -12.99 -51.14
CA ILE A 167 5.88 -12.58 -52.34
C ILE A 167 5.57 -13.56 -53.49
N SER A 168 5.63 -14.85 -53.26
CA SER A 168 5.35 -15.86 -54.30
C SER A 168 3.90 -15.86 -54.77
N VAL A 169 2.96 -15.63 -53.82
CA VAL A 169 1.53 -15.51 -54.13
C VAL A 169 1.22 -14.21 -54.83
N SER A 170 1.80 -13.08 -54.37
CA SER A 170 1.65 -11.75 -55.02
C SER A 170 2.13 -11.78 -56.47
N ASN A 171 3.29 -12.42 -56.74
CA ASN A 171 3.84 -12.58 -58.08
C ASN A 171 2.99 -13.49 -59.00
N LYS A 172 2.27 -14.49 -58.43
CA LYS A 172 1.42 -15.39 -59.20
C LYS A 172 0.02 -14.81 -59.52
N ILE A 173 -0.50 -13.99 -58.62
CA ILE A 173 -1.88 -13.45 -58.73
C ILE A 173 -1.87 -12.01 -59.28
N GLY A 174 -0.74 -11.31 -59.28
CA GLY A 174 -0.64 -9.92 -59.68
C GLY A 174 -1.32 -8.92 -58.75
N LEU A 175 -1.60 -9.31 -57.51
CA LEU A 175 -2.24 -8.48 -56.47
C LEU A 175 -1.29 -8.38 -55.26
N ASN A 176 -1.27 -7.21 -54.63
CA ASN A 176 -0.58 -7.05 -53.35
C ASN A 176 -1.40 -7.80 -52.24
N VAL A 177 -0.78 -8.82 -51.63
CA VAL A 177 -1.32 -9.65 -50.57
C VAL A 177 -0.79 -9.20 -49.21
#